data_47ea98b22be24b3e5b3955b9ae19702b
#
_entry.id   47ea98b22be24b3e5b3955b9ae19702b
#
_cell.length_a   1.000
_cell.length_b   1.000
_cell.length_c   1.000
_cell.angle_alpha   90.00
_cell.angle_beta   90.00
_cell.angle_gamma   90.00
#
_symmetry.space_group_name_H-M   'P 1'
#
loop_
_entity.id
_entity.type
_entity.pdbx_description
1 polymer ?
#
loop_
_entity_poly.entity_id
_entity_poly.type
_entity_poly.pdbx_seq_one_letter_code
_entity_poly.pdbx_strand_id
1 'polypeptide(L)'
;MDKLELIKYDLYAQDLRRIKHIEGVAESAIEIKNRHFPFITDETALCAAYMHDFTKEYSREQHFAIFERYGIELDDCEARTEKLWHAKSAYALAKYVYGLDDGICTAVLYHTTGRAGMQPLEKVIYLADYIEKTRTFVDCVDVRDTYAMLCEKRDKNALDSAILYSLDLTITDLLESRRMIHKNTFEARNYLLKEGIE
;
A
#
# COMPACT_ATOMS: atom_id res chain seq x y z
N MET A 1 22.83 -0.80 13.52
CA MET A 1 21.45 -0.31 13.41
C MET A 1 20.70 -1.36 12.64
N ASP A 2 19.57 -1.83 13.14
CA ASP A 2 18.73 -2.76 12.39
C ASP A 2 18.08 -2.05 11.19
N LYS A 3 17.44 -2.80 10.29
CA LYS A 3 16.90 -2.25 9.04
C LYS A 3 15.74 -1.27 9.31
N LEU A 4 14.89 -1.57 10.27
CA LEU A 4 13.75 -0.73 10.62
C LEU A 4 14.22 0.63 11.18
N GLU A 5 15.19 0.62 12.06
CA GLU A 5 15.76 1.85 12.63
C GLU A 5 16.47 2.70 11.56
N LEU A 6 17.16 2.05 10.60
CA LEU A 6 17.78 2.76 9.48
C LEU A 6 16.71 3.42 8.57
N ILE A 7 15.65 2.68 8.23
CA ILE A 7 14.55 3.21 7.41
C ILE A 7 13.90 4.41 8.11
N LYS A 8 13.61 4.30 9.41
CA LYS A 8 13.05 5.41 10.19
C LYS A 8 13.98 6.62 10.20
N TYR A 9 15.26 6.40 10.49
CA TYR A 9 16.24 7.47 10.52
C TYR A 9 16.27 8.25 9.18
N ASP A 10 16.37 7.53 8.05
CA ASP A 10 16.40 8.14 6.72
C ASP A 10 15.08 8.79 6.34
N LEU A 11 13.95 8.21 6.77
CA LEU A 11 12.61 8.77 6.53
C LEU A 11 12.41 10.10 7.27
N TYR A 12 12.72 10.13 8.57
CA TYR A 12 12.57 11.34 9.38
C TYR A 12 13.54 12.46 8.96
N ALA A 13 14.70 12.10 8.39
CA ALA A 13 15.65 13.06 7.85
C ALA A 13 15.14 13.77 6.58
N GLN A 14 14.10 13.27 5.92
CA GLN A 14 13.52 13.89 4.72
C GLN A 14 12.54 15.04 5.02
N ASP A 15 12.15 15.25 6.29
CA ASP A 15 11.16 16.27 6.70
C ASP A 15 9.83 16.20 5.90
N LEU A 16 9.31 15.00 5.74
CA LEU A 16 8.12 14.73 4.93
C LEU A 16 6.85 15.30 5.58
N ARG A 17 6.01 15.96 4.77
CA ARG A 17 4.67 16.42 5.21
C ARG A 17 3.77 15.26 5.62
N ARG A 18 4.02 14.06 5.06
CA ARG A 18 3.21 12.85 5.26
C ARG A 18 3.63 11.98 6.44
N ILE A 19 4.57 12.44 7.28
CA ILE A 19 5.08 11.59 8.37
C ILE A 19 3.95 11.05 9.28
N LYS A 20 2.97 11.89 9.63
CA LYS A 20 1.81 11.47 10.43
C LYS A 20 0.96 10.40 9.76
N HIS A 21 0.81 10.47 8.42
CA HIS A 21 0.13 9.45 7.65
C HIS A 21 0.91 8.13 7.69
N ILE A 22 2.22 8.16 7.46
CA ILE A 22 3.06 6.96 7.49
C ILE A 22 3.03 6.29 8.87
N GLU A 23 3.06 7.07 9.95
CA GLU A 23 2.88 6.57 11.33
C GLU A 23 1.50 5.96 11.53
N GLY A 24 0.43 6.59 11.01
CA GLY A 24 -0.93 6.03 11.04
C GLY A 24 -1.05 4.72 10.27
N VAL A 25 -0.38 4.61 9.12
CA VAL A 25 -0.31 3.34 8.37
C VAL A 25 0.43 2.28 9.16
N ALA A 26 1.53 2.62 9.85
CA ALA A 26 2.26 1.68 10.69
C ALA A 26 1.40 1.15 11.84
N GLU A 27 0.64 2.02 12.53
CA GLU A 27 -0.32 1.61 13.58
C GLU A 27 -1.39 0.67 13.01
N SER A 28 -2.04 1.07 11.90
CA SER A 28 -3.10 0.27 11.26
C SER A 28 -2.58 -1.07 10.75
N ALA A 29 -1.36 -1.12 10.21
CA ALA A 29 -0.73 -2.36 9.76
C ALA A 29 -0.52 -3.35 10.91
N ILE A 30 -0.11 -2.88 12.10
CA ILE A 30 0.02 -3.72 13.30
C ILE A 30 -1.36 -4.24 13.75
N GLU A 31 -2.39 -3.40 13.77
CA GLU A 31 -3.74 -3.80 14.14
C GLU A 31 -4.28 -4.89 13.19
N ILE A 32 -4.16 -4.67 11.88
CA ILE A 32 -4.66 -5.59 10.85
C ILE A 32 -3.90 -6.92 10.88
N LYS A 33 -2.54 -6.89 10.90
CA LYS A 33 -1.76 -8.13 10.90
C LYS A 33 -2.00 -8.95 12.16
N ASN A 34 -2.14 -8.33 13.33
CA ASN A 34 -2.42 -9.04 14.59
C ASN A 34 -3.78 -9.75 14.55
N ARG A 35 -4.76 -9.18 13.86
CA ARG A 35 -6.08 -9.77 13.71
C ARG A 35 -6.14 -10.93 12.70
N HIS A 36 -5.51 -10.75 11.54
CA HIS A 36 -5.67 -11.67 10.41
C HIS A 36 -4.46 -12.56 10.14
N PHE A 37 -3.26 -12.08 10.45
CA PHE A 37 -1.99 -12.74 10.11
C PHE A 37 -0.97 -12.62 11.26
N PRO A 38 -1.25 -13.18 12.46
CA PRO A 38 -0.39 -13.03 13.64
C PRO A 38 1.02 -13.65 13.45
N PHE A 39 1.22 -14.43 12.41
CA PHE A 39 2.54 -14.97 12.04
C PHE A 39 3.46 -13.94 11.36
N ILE A 40 2.94 -12.82 10.87
CA ILE A 40 3.76 -11.71 10.37
C ILE A 40 4.36 -10.98 11.59
N THR A 41 5.68 -10.80 11.61
CA THR A 41 6.33 -10.09 12.71
C THR A 41 6.03 -8.59 12.65
N ASP A 42 6.09 -7.92 13.80
CA ASP A 42 5.91 -6.47 13.86
C ASP A 42 6.96 -5.74 13.01
N GLU A 43 8.22 -6.18 13.08
CA GLU A 43 9.31 -5.62 12.27
C GLU A 43 9.00 -5.68 10.77
N THR A 44 8.51 -6.84 10.27
CA THR A 44 8.14 -7.02 8.86
C THR A 44 7.04 -6.05 8.45
N ALA A 45 5.97 -5.94 9.24
CA ALA A 45 4.85 -5.03 8.95
C ALA A 45 5.28 -3.56 9.02
N LEU A 46 6.10 -3.20 10.02
CA LEU A 46 6.61 -1.83 10.18
C LEU A 46 7.57 -1.44 9.05
N CYS A 47 8.50 -2.31 8.64
CA CYS A 47 9.37 -2.05 7.49
C CYS A 47 8.55 -1.75 6.24
N ALA A 48 7.52 -2.54 5.94
CA ALA A 48 6.66 -2.31 4.79
C ALA A 48 5.88 -0.99 4.92
N ALA A 49 5.32 -0.70 6.11
CA ALA A 49 4.57 0.50 6.37
C ALA A 49 5.42 1.78 6.26
N TYR A 50 6.64 1.79 6.82
CA TYR A 50 7.52 2.95 6.71
C TYR A 50 8.08 3.14 5.29
N MET A 51 8.17 2.06 4.50
CA MET A 51 8.68 2.12 3.13
C MET A 51 7.61 2.47 2.08
N HIS A 52 6.30 2.23 2.32
CA HIS A 52 5.29 2.33 1.24
C HIS A 52 5.28 3.70 0.55
N ASP A 53 5.33 4.78 1.31
CA ASP A 53 5.33 6.18 0.83
C ASP A 53 6.72 6.87 0.98
N PHE A 54 7.81 6.11 1.15
CA PHE A 54 9.15 6.63 1.40
C PHE A 54 9.62 7.64 0.35
N THR A 55 9.21 7.47 -0.89
CA THR A 55 9.58 8.34 -2.03
C THR A 55 8.41 9.18 -2.54
N LYS A 56 7.32 9.32 -1.77
CA LYS A 56 6.08 9.97 -2.22
C LYS A 56 6.25 11.43 -2.60
N GLU A 57 7.17 12.11 -1.95
CA GLU A 57 7.43 13.54 -2.17
C GLU A 57 8.68 13.78 -3.06
N TYR A 58 9.20 12.72 -3.69
CA TYR A 58 10.32 12.84 -4.63
C TYR A 58 9.89 13.57 -5.90
N SER A 59 10.81 14.35 -6.45
CA SER A 59 10.61 14.99 -7.76
C SER A 59 10.62 13.96 -8.89
N ARG A 60 10.12 14.37 -10.05
CA ARG A 60 10.17 13.56 -11.27
C ARG A 60 11.60 13.06 -11.56
N GLU A 61 12.57 13.96 -11.48
CA GLU A 61 13.98 13.67 -11.73
C GLU A 61 14.53 12.63 -10.76
N GLN A 62 14.14 12.72 -9.48
CA GLN A 62 14.56 11.74 -8.47
C GLN A 62 13.96 10.35 -8.73
N HIS A 63 12.66 10.26 -9.11
CA HIS A 63 12.05 8.99 -9.50
C HIS A 63 12.77 8.38 -10.70
N PHE A 64 12.99 9.16 -11.76
CA PHE A 64 13.61 8.66 -12.98
C PHE A 64 15.08 8.26 -12.78
N ALA A 65 15.83 8.98 -11.96
CA ALA A 65 17.19 8.58 -11.57
C ALA A 65 17.22 7.20 -10.87
N ILE A 66 16.21 6.91 -10.03
CA ILE A 66 16.06 5.59 -9.39
C ILE A 66 15.69 4.53 -10.44
N PHE A 67 14.75 4.83 -11.34
CA PHE A 67 14.32 3.91 -12.38
C PHE A 67 15.50 3.52 -13.31
N GLU A 68 16.26 4.50 -13.77
CA GLU A 68 17.44 4.28 -14.59
C GLU A 68 18.49 3.43 -13.85
N ARG A 69 18.79 3.81 -12.59
CA ARG A 69 19.83 3.14 -11.79
C ARG A 69 19.52 1.67 -11.54
N TYR A 70 18.26 1.30 -11.35
CA TYR A 70 17.86 -0.05 -10.94
C TYR A 70 17.11 -0.82 -12.03
N GLY A 71 17.03 -0.28 -13.24
CA GLY A 71 16.36 -0.92 -14.37
C GLY A 71 14.86 -1.11 -14.16
N ILE A 72 14.19 -0.12 -13.56
CA ILE A 72 12.73 -0.16 -13.31
C ILE A 72 12.00 0.32 -14.57
N GLU A 73 11.22 -0.55 -15.16
CA GLU A 73 10.38 -0.23 -16.30
C GLU A 73 8.98 0.21 -15.86
N LEU A 74 8.43 1.20 -16.55
CA LEU A 74 7.05 1.65 -16.39
C LEU A 74 6.21 1.10 -17.54
N ASP A 75 5.03 0.58 -17.21
CA ASP A 75 4.04 0.28 -18.23
C ASP A 75 3.35 1.56 -18.75
N ASP A 76 2.48 1.45 -19.77
CA ASP A 76 1.82 2.59 -20.40
C ASP A 76 0.95 3.40 -19.43
N CYS A 77 0.31 2.76 -18.45
CA CYS A 77 -0.50 3.41 -17.43
C CYS A 77 0.41 4.16 -16.44
N GLU A 78 1.44 3.50 -15.96
CA GLU A 78 2.41 4.06 -15.01
C GLU A 78 3.18 5.24 -15.61
N ALA A 79 3.59 5.13 -16.89
CA ALA A 79 4.29 6.22 -17.59
C ALA A 79 3.46 7.53 -17.67
N ARG A 80 2.12 7.40 -17.62
CA ARG A 80 1.16 8.51 -17.69
C ARG A 80 0.56 8.91 -16.34
N THR A 81 0.88 8.18 -15.25
CA THR A 81 0.28 8.35 -13.93
C THR A 81 1.34 8.54 -12.86
N GLU A 82 1.82 9.76 -12.70
CA GLU A 82 2.89 10.11 -11.73
C GLU A 82 2.61 9.61 -10.31
N LYS A 83 1.32 9.55 -9.93
CA LYS A 83 0.89 9.06 -8.62
C LYS A 83 1.30 7.61 -8.33
N LEU A 84 1.68 6.82 -9.35
CA LEU A 84 2.12 5.43 -9.20
C LEU A 84 3.64 5.29 -9.06
N TRP A 85 4.41 6.32 -9.41
CA TRP A 85 5.88 6.22 -9.46
C TRP A 85 6.52 5.94 -8.11
N HIS A 86 5.97 6.53 -7.03
CA HIS A 86 6.54 6.36 -5.70
C HIS A 86 6.53 4.88 -5.26
N ALA A 87 5.53 4.11 -5.59
CA ALA A 87 5.49 2.69 -5.24
C ALA A 87 6.65 1.91 -5.88
N LYS A 88 6.99 2.23 -7.14
CA LYS A 88 8.11 1.61 -7.85
C LYS A 88 9.48 2.10 -7.35
N SER A 89 9.64 3.38 -7.11
CA SER A 89 10.90 3.90 -6.58
C SER A 89 11.13 3.47 -5.13
N ALA A 90 10.07 3.43 -4.29
CA ALA A 90 10.17 2.89 -2.94
C ALA A 90 10.50 1.38 -2.95
N TYR A 91 9.88 0.60 -3.85
CA TYR A 91 10.25 -0.80 -4.09
C TYR A 91 11.74 -0.96 -4.42
N ALA A 92 12.25 -0.13 -5.35
CA ALA A 92 13.65 -0.19 -5.74
C ALA A 92 14.59 0.10 -4.55
N LEU A 93 14.28 1.12 -3.74
CA LEU A 93 15.05 1.41 -2.54
C LEU A 93 14.94 0.28 -1.50
N ALA A 94 13.72 -0.22 -1.24
CA ALA A 94 13.49 -1.35 -0.33
C ALA A 94 14.38 -2.55 -0.69
N LYS A 95 14.42 -2.90 -1.96
CA LYS A 95 15.15 -4.07 -2.47
C LYS A 95 16.64 -3.85 -2.55
N TYR A 96 17.07 -2.78 -3.20
CA TYR A 96 18.48 -2.61 -3.59
C TYR A 96 19.31 -1.77 -2.62
N VAL A 97 18.67 -0.93 -1.80
CA VAL A 97 19.38 -0.09 -0.81
C VAL A 97 19.26 -0.70 0.58
N TYR A 98 18.04 -1.02 1.02
CA TYR A 98 17.80 -1.58 2.36
C TYR A 98 17.92 -3.11 2.40
N GLY A 99 17.92 -3.80 1.26
CA GLY A 99 18.03 -5.25 1.19
C GLY A 99 16.90 -5.96 1.95
N LEU A 100 15.67 -5.43 1.83
CA LEU A 100 14.49 -6.02 2.48
C LEU A 100 14.05 -7.28 1.74
N ASP A 101 13.34 -8.15 2.46
CA ASP A 101 12.81 -9.39 1.92
C ASP A 101 11.77 -9.12 0.81
N ASP A 102 11.67 -10.04 -0.15
CA ASP A 102 10.78 -9.92 -1.31
C ASP A 102 9.32 -9.67 -0.90
N GLY A 103 8.84 -10.26 0.21
CA GLY A 103 7.48 -10.04 0.71
C GLY A 103 7.25 -8.57 1.14
N ILE A 104 8.24 -7.93 1.76
CA ILE A 104 8.17 -6.49 2.10
C ILE A 104 8.21 -5.66 0.82
N CYS A 105 9.13 -6.00 -0.09
CA CYS A 105 9.29 -5.28 -1.35
C CYS A 105 7.99 -5.31 -2.18
N THR A 106 7.34 -6.48 -2.29
CA THR A 106 6.08 -6.60 -3.04
C THR A 106 4.91 -5.89 -2.36
N ALA A 107 4.85 -5.88 -1.03
CA ALA A 107 3.85 -5.09 -0.30
C ALA A 107 4.01 -3.59 -0.59
N VAL A 108 5.24 -3.07 -0.63
CA VAL A 108 5.53 -1.68 -1.04
C VAL A 108 5.16 -1.45 -2.50
N LEU A 109 5.50 -2.37 -3.42
CA LEU A 109 5.22 -2.22 -4.85
C LEU A 109 3.73 -2.12 -5.18
N TYR A 110 2.91 -2.94 -4.52
CA TYR A 110 1.49 -3.08 -4.86
C TYR A 110 0.54 -2.33 -3.93
N HIS A 111 1.06 -1.50 -2.98
CA HIS A 111 0.19 -0.83 -2.02
C HIS A 111 -0.81 0.16 -2.65
N THR A 112 -0.50 0.73 -3.82
CA THR A 112 -1.39 1.69 -4.51
C THR A 112 -2.40 1.03 -5.44
N THR A 113 -2.03 -0.06 -6.09
CA THR A 113 -2.86 -0.68 -7.13
C THR A 113 -3.52 -1.98 -6.68
N GLY A 114 -3.00 -2.61 -5.64
CA GLY A 114 -3.25 -4.03 -5.39
C GLY A 114 -2.72 -4.90 -6.53
N ARG A 115 -3.02 -6.18 -6.49
CA ARG A 115 -2.84 -7.15 -7.59
C ARG A 115 -3.70 -8.39 -7.37
N ALA A 116 -3.94 -9.18 -8.41
CA ALA A 116 -4.55 -10.48 -8.26
C ALA A 116 -3.72 -11.38 -7.31
N GLY A 117 -4.38 -12.06 -6.37
CA GLY A 117 -3.71 -12.96 -5.43
C GLY A 117 -2.76 -12.28 -4.46
N MET A 118 -3.10 -11.09 -3.94
CA MET A 118 -2.31 -10.41 -2.91
C MET A 118 -1.95 -11.35 -1.77
N GLN A 119 -0.67 -11.34 -1.40
CA GLN A 119 -0.17 -12.06 -0.24
C GLN A 119 -0.56 -11.37 1.07
N PRO A 120 -0.50 -12.06 2.23
CA PRO A 120 -0.93 -11.51 3.51
C PRO A 120 -0.40 -10.10 3.82
N LEU A 121 0.90 -9.85 3.68
CA LEU A 121 1.50 -8.54 3.95
C LEU A 121 1.05 -7.47 2.95
N GLU A 122 0.85 -7.84 1.69
CA GLU A 122 0.32 -6.93 0.66
C GLU A 122 -1.09 -6.46 1.02
N LYS A 123 -1.97 -7.37 1.48
CA LYS A 123 -3.32 -7.04 1.95
C LYS A 123 -3.28 -6.12 3.18
N VAL A 124 -2.37 -6.39 4.12
CA VAL A 124 -2.18 -5.57 5.33
C VAL A 124 -1.82 -4.14 4.96
N ILE A 125 -0.79 -3.95 4.13
CA ILE A 125 -0.30 -2.61 3.80
C ILE A 125 -1.31 -1.88 2.90
N TYR A 126 -1.91 -2.56 1.92
CA TYR A 126 -2.93 -1.99 1.04
C TYR A 126 -4.11 -1.41 1.84
N LEU A 127 -4.68 -2.21 2.77
CA LEU A 127 -5.81 -1.74 3.57
C LEU A 127 -5.39 -0.72 4.61
N ALA A 128 -4.23 -0.89 5.26
CA ALA A 128 -3.72 0.05 6.27
C ALA A 128 -3.55 1.45 5.70
N ASP A 129 -2.94 1.58 4.49
CA ASP A 129 -2.82 2.86 3.80
C ASP A 129 -4.18 3.50 3.52
N TYR A 130 -5.19 2.70 3.15
CA TYR A 130 -6.51 3.20 2.82
C TYR A 130 -7.28 3.70 4.05
N ILE A 131 -7.20 2.99 5.19
CA ILE A 131 -8.07 3.22 6.36
C ILE A 131 -7.40 3.89 7.57
N GLU A 132 -6.11 4.28 7.49
CA GLU A 132 -5.44 4.88 8.65
C GLU A 132 -6.19 6.13 9.18
N LYS A 133 -6.08 6.37 10.48
CA LYS A 133 -6.97 7.29 11.23
C LYS A 133 -6.87 8.77 10.81
N THR A 134 -5.75 9.19 10.19
CA THR A 134 -5.59 10.60 9.78
C THR A 134 -6.25 10.91 8.44
N ARG A 135 -6.66 9.88 7.68
CA ARG A 135 -7.43 10.06 6.45
C ARG A 135 -8.87 10.42 6.77
N THR A 136 -9.30 11.60 6.29
CA THR A 136 -10.64 12.16 6.50
C THR A 136 -11.50 12.17 5.23
N PHE A 137 -11.00 11.63 4.12
CA PHE A 137 -11.80 11.47 2.90
C PHE A 137 -12.97 10.51 3.17
N VAL A 138 -14.14 10.84 2.61
CA VAL A 138 -15.37 10.06 2.84
C VAL A 138 -15.16 8.58 2.55
N ASP A 139 -14.58 8.23 1.40
CA ASP A 139 -14.32 6.86 1.01
C ASP A 139 -13.41 6.10 2.01
N CYS A 140 -12.39 6.79 2.54
CA CYS A 140 -11.49 6.20 3.54
C CYS A 140 -12.20 5.94 4.87
N VAL A 141 -13.08 6.85 5.27
CA VAL A 141 -13.91 6.70 6.48
C VAL A 141 -14.90 5.55 6.29
N ASP A 142 -15.61 5.50 5.17
CA ASP A 142 -16.59 4.47 4.87
C ASP A 142 -15.99 3.07 4.84
N VAL A 143 -14.81 2.90 4.23
CA VAL A 143 -14.09 1.61 4.24
C VAL A 143 -13.62 1.25 5.64
N ARG A 144 -13.11 2.21 6.41
CA ARG A 144 -12.70 2.01 7.81
C ARG A 144 -13.86 1.52 8.67
N ASP A 145 -15.01 2.19 8.58
CA ASP A 145 -16.20 1.87 9.36
C ASP A 145 -16.80 0.52 8.94
N THR A 146 -16.81 0.24 7.64
CA THR A 146 -17.23 -1.06 7.10
C THR A 146 -16.31 -2.18 7.60
N TYR A 147 -15.00 -2.00 7.53
CA TYR A 147 -14.04 -2.97 8.05
C TYR A 147 -14.22 -3.22 9.55
N ALA A 148 -14.40 -2.16 10.35
CA ALA A 148 -14.64 -2.28 11.78
C ALA A 148 -15.92 -3.07 12.07
N MET A 149 -17.02 -2.76 11.39
CA MET A 149 -18.29 -3.47 11.51
C MET A 149 -18.17 -4.96 11.16
N LEU A 150 -17.48 -5.29 10.06
CA LEU A 150 -17.26 -6.68 9.65
C LEU A 150 -16.42 -7.44 10.69
N CYS A 151 -15.39 -6.80 11.24
CA CYS A 151 -14.57 -7.36 12.31
C CYS A 151 -15.37 -7.62 13.60
N GLU A 152 -16.29 -6.71 13.99
CA GLU A 152 -17.19 -6.89 15.15
C GLU A 152 -18.13 -8.06 14.94
N LYS A 153 -18.65 -8.25 13.73
CA LYS A 153 -19.48 -9.39 13.35
C LYS A 153 -18.69 -10.71 13.23
N ARG A 154 -17.37 -10.67 13.40
CA ARG A 154 -16.47 -11.81 13.21
C ARG A 154 -16.56 -12.42 11.82
N ASP A 155 -16.77 -11.60 10.80
CA ASP A 155 -16.77 -12.05 9.43
C ASP A 155 -15.37 -12.54 9.04
N LYS A 156 -15.30 -13.78 8.56
CA LYS A 156 -14.03 -14.38 8.16
C LYS A 156 -13.39 -13.69 6.94
N ASN A 157 -14.21 -13.02 6.14
CA ASN A 157 -13.80 -12.31 4.94
C ASN A 157 -13.61 -10.80 5.19
N ALA A 158 -13.72 -10.32 6.44
CA ALA A 158 -13.72 -8.90 6.77
C ALA A 158 -12.60 -8.10 6.07
N LEU A 159 -11.38 -8.63 6.02
CA LEU A 159 -10.25 -8.00 5.34
C LEU A 159 -10.48 -7.92 3.82
N ASP A 160 -10.81 -9.04 3.21
CA ASP A 160 -10.94 -9.13 1.75
C ASP A 160 -12.18 -8.36 1.25
N SER A 161 -13.27 -8.36 2.00
CA SER A 161 -14.46 -7.53 1.71
C SER A 161 -14.15 -6.04 1.80
N ALA A 162 -13.40 -5.60 2.82
CA ALA A 162 -12.98 -4.20 2.92
C ALA A 162 -12.03 -3.79 1.78
N ILE A 163 -11.11 -4.67 1.38
CA ILE A 163 -10.24 -4.44 0.22
C ILE A 163 -11.07 -4.37 -1.07
N LEU A 164 -12.01 -5.28 -1.27
CA LEU A 164 -12.91 -5.26 -2.44
C LEU A 164 -13.70 -3.94 -2.50
N TYR A 165 -14.27 -3.52 -1.38
CA TYR A 165 -15.00 -2.26 -1.29
C TYR A 165 -14.12 -1.05 -1.63
N SER A 166 -12.89 -1.00 -1.10
CA SER A 166 -11.94 0.07 -1.41
C SER A 166 -11.50 0.09 -2.89
N LEU A 167 -11.39 -1.08 -3.52
CA LEU A 167 -11.11 -1.19 -4.96
C LEU A 167 -12.28 -0.68 -5.78
N ASP A 168 -13.53 -1.00 -5.40
CA ASP A 168 -14.74 -0.51 -6.08
C ASP A 168 -14.84 1.01 -6.02
N LEU A 169 -14.62 1.63 -4.85
CA LEU A 169 -14.60 3.07 -4.68
C LEU A 169 -13.47 3.73 -5.51
N THR A 170 -12.27 3.15 -5.47
CA THR A 170 -11.13 3.63 -6.26
C THR A 170 -11.40 3.59 -7.77
N ILE A 171 -11.98 2.50 -8.27
CA ILE A 171 -12.33 2.35 -9.69
C ILE A 171 -13.42 3.36 -10.06
N THR A 172 -14.42 3.55 -9.20
CA THR A 172 -15.50 4.53 -9.42
C THR A 172 -14.94 5.95 -9.53
N ASP A 173 -14.08 6.38 -8.57
CA ASP A 173 -13.43 7.70 -8.63
C ASP A 173 -12.61 7.88 -9.92
N LEU A 174 -11.85 6.84 -10.32
CA LEU A 174 -11.06 6.89 -11.56
C LEU A 174 -11.94 7.00 -12.81
N LEU A 175 -13.08 6.32 -12.86
CA LEU A 175 -14.06 6.41 -13.96
C LEU A 175 -14.70 7.80 -14.01
N GLU A 176 -15.20 8.30 -12.88
CA GLU A 176 -15.84 9.62 -12.78
C GLU A 176 -14.89 10.76 -13.16
N SER A 177 -13.63 10.66 -12.71
CA SER A 177 -12.57 11.63 -13.01
C SER A 177 -11.90 11.40 -14.38
N ARG A 178 -12.36 10.41 -15.17
CA ARG A 178 -11.81 10.03 -16.49
C ARG A 178 -10.30 9.79 -16.48
N ARG A 179 -9.81 9.16 -15.40
CA ARG A 179 -8.40 8.76 -15.25
C ARG A 179 -8.19 7.31 -15.66
N MET A 180 -6.95 6.98 -16.02
CA MET A 180 -6.58 5.61 -16.36
C MET A 180 -6.70 4.70 -15.13
N ILE A 181 -7.23 3.49 -15.34
CA ILE A 181 -7.28 2.44 -14.32
C ILE A 181 -6.13 1.47 -14.61
N HIS A 182 -5.24 1.32 -13.65
CA HIS A 182 -4.14 0.36 -13.78
C HIS A 182 -4.68 -1.08 -13.81
N LYS A 183 -4.10 -1.93 -14.69
CA LYS A 183 -4.55 -3.33 -14.85
C LYS A 183 -4.59 -4.11 -13.54
N ASN A 184 -3.59 -3.92 -12.67
CA ASN A 184 -3.52 -4.62 -11.39
C ASN A 184 -4.73 -4.31 -10.49
N THR A 185 -5.22 -3.06 -10.47
CA THR A 185 -6.39 -2.65 -9.67
C THR A 185 -7.65 -3.40 -10.14
N PHE A 186 -7.82 -3.49 -11.45
CA PHE A 186 -8.93 -4.23 -12.04
C PHE A 186 -8.81 -5.75 -11.82
N GLU A 187 -7.60 -6.29 -11.97
CA GLU A 187 -7.33 -7.71 -11.75
C GLU A 187 -7.47 -8.09 -10.26
N ALA A 188 -7.03 -7.24 -9.32
CA ALA A 188 -7.21 -7.44 -7.88
C ALA A 188 -8.69 -7.58 -7.52
N ARG A 189 -9.52 -6.64 -8.00
CA ARG A 189 -10.97 -6.68 -7.80
C ARG A 189 -11.58 -7.97 -8.34
N ASN A 190 -11.30 -8.30 -9.59
CA ASN A 190 -11.87 -9.49 -10.22
C ASN A 190 -11.41 -10.80 -9.56
N TYR A 191 -10.18 -10.82 -9.04
CA TYR A 191 -9.68 -11.95 -8.28
C TYR A 191 -10.51 -12.17 -7.01
N LEU A 192 -10.75 -11.14 -6.20
CA LEU A 192 -11.54 -11.25 -4.98
C LEU A 192 -12.98 -11.74 -5.26
N LEU A 193 -13.61 -11.23 -6.30
CA LEU A 193 -14.95 -11.71 -6.71
C LEU A 193 -14.95 -13.20 -7.11
N LYS A 194 -13.90 -13.69 -7.78
CA LYS A 194 -13.77 -15.12 -8.12
C LYS A 194 -13.59 -16.00 -6.89
N GLU A 195 -12.94 -15.48 -5.85
CA GLU A 195 -12.81 -16.17 -4.56
C GLU A 195 -14.13 -16.15 -3.73
N GLY A 196 -15.20 -15.56 -4.25
CA GLY A 196 -16.51 -15.47 -3.60
C GLY A 196 -16.58 -14.42 -2.49
N ILE A 197 -15.76 -13.39 -2.56
CA ILE A 197 -15.83 -12.23 -1.68
C ILE A 197 -16.94 -11.30 -2.19
N GLU A 198 -17.83 -10.86 -1.26
CA GLU A 198 -18.96 -9.96 -1.50
C GLU A 198 -18.79 -8.64 -0.74
#